data_760c4befd3c6e46a20a2bc47a503b621
#
_entry.id   760c4befd3c6e46a20a2bc47a503b621
#
_cell.length_a   1.000
_cell.length_b   1.000
_cell.length_c   1.000
_cell.angle_alpha   90.00
_cell.angle_beta   90.00
_cell.angle_gamma   90.00
#
_symmetry.space_group_name_H-M   'P 1'
#
loop_
_entity.id
_entity.type
_entity.pdbx_description
1 polymer ?
#
loop_
_entity_poly.entity_id
_entity_poly.type
_entity_poly.pdbx_seq_one_letter_code
_entity_poly.pdbx_strand_id
1 'polypeptide(L)'
;GFDDSLLEDYEKAILKLPKIARVKYQRGRTYGSNIYLDVVLEMNPDLSVYESHAITEEVEDLLKEEFGVFDIDVHVEPSSIPEDELIENVEKKLLTYEKRLYAKQEFHTLLADNYTLIDDTGHEHNKAELIEALASDQVQFQNFELESISQKTKLIRYELDGQIHTSLWRRHETWQKIFHQITNKTD
;
A
#
# COMPACT_ATOMS: atom_id res chain seq x y z
N GLY A 1 -9.08 11.48 -39.85
CA GLY A 1 -8.52 11.41 -38.51
C GLY A 1 -9.06 10.20 -37.74
N PHE A 2 -8.37 9.81 -36.68
CA PHE A 2 -8.81 8.73 -35.83
C PHE A 2 -10.10 9.12 -35.07
N ASP A 3 -11.03 8.17 -34.93
CA ASP A 3 -12.32 8.45 -34.27
C ASP A 3 -12.16 8.41 -32.75
N ASP A 4 -12.38 9.54 -32.08
CA ASP A 4 -12.24 9.70 -30.63
C ASP A 4 -13.26 8.85 -29.85
N SER A 5 -14.39 8.45 -30.44
CA SER A 5 -15.36 7.60 -29.77
C SER A 5 -14.81 6.18 -29.51
N LEU A 6 -13.88 5.71 -30.33
CA LEU A 6 -13.20 4.45 -30.13
C LEU A 6 -12.30 4.51 -28.88
N LEU A 7 -11.66 5.65 -28.63
CA LEU A 7 -10.81 5.84 -27.44
C LEU A 7 -11.62 5.73 -26.15
N GLU A 8 -12.84 6.23 -26.13
CA GLU A 8 -13.75 6.08 -24.98
C GLU A 8 -14.11 4.61 -24.74
N ASP A 9 -14.35 3.85 -25.81
CA ASP A 9 -14.65 2.43 -25.71
C ASP A 9 -13.45 1.63 -25.17
N TYR A 10 -12.25 1.96 -25.64
CA TYR A 10 -11.02 1.35 -25.14
C TYR A 10 -10.80 1.65 -23.65
N GLU A 11 -11.00 2.88 -23.25
CA GLU A 11 -10.86 3.28 -21.83
C GLU A 11 -11.83 2.51 -20.93
N LYS A 12 -13.09 2.42 -21.34
CA LYS A 12 -14.10 1.65 -20.59
C LYS A 12 -13.71 0.18 -20.44
N ALA A 13 -13.20 -0.43 -21.49
CA ALA A 13 -12.75 -1.81 -21.48
C ALA A 13 -11.52 -2.00 -20.58
N ILE A 14 -10.54 -1.12 -20.69
CA ILE A 14 -9.31 -1.15 -19.89
C ILE A 14 -9.64 -1.02 -18.40
N LEU A 15 -10.51 -0.09 -18.02
CA LEU A 15 -10.87 0.16 -16.63
C LEU A 15 -11.69 -0.95 -15.97
N LYS A 16 -12.17 -1.94 -16.73
CA LYS A 16 -12.75 -3.17 -16.16
C LYS A 16 -11.68 -4.10 -15.59
N LEU A 17 -10.43 -3.98 -16.03
CA LEU A 17 -9.33 -4.76 -15.48
C LEU A 17 -8.97 -4.27 -14.07
N PRO A 18 -8.70 -5.19 -13.12
CA PRO A 18 -8.30 -4.80 -11.78
C PRO A 18 -6.91 -4.15 -11.77
N LYS A 19 -6.64 -3.35 -10.77
CA LYS A 19 -5.33 -2.73 -10.49
C LYS A 19 -4.93 -1.58 -11.42
N ILE A 20 -5.76 -1.20 -12.37
CA ILE A 20 -5.57 0.01 -13.19
C ILE A 20 -6.35 1.16 -12.52
N ALA A 21 -5.63 2.21 -12.12
CA ALA A 21 -6.23 3.35 -11.45
C ALA A 21 -6.86 4.31 -12.46
N ARG A 22 -6.17 4.57 -13.57
CA ARG A 22 -6.60 5.54 -14.57
C ARG A 22 -5.94 5.30 -15.92
N VAL A 23 -6.64 5.63 -16.99
CA VAL A 23 -6.05 5.80 -18.32
C VAL A 23 -5.71 7.29 -18.45
N LYS A 24 -4.43 7.60 -18.33
CA LYS A 24 -3.95 8.99 -18.31
C LYS A 24 -3.96 9.64 -19.70
N TYR A 25 -3.63 8.85 -20.71
CA TYR A 25 -3.47 9.33 -22.06
C TYR A 25 -3.70 8.20 -23.06
N GLN A 26 -4.30 8.54 -24.19
CA GLN A 26 -4.43 7.66 -25.35
C GLN A 26 -4.23 8.44 -26.64
N ARG A 27 -3.61 7.80 -27.60
CA ARG A 27 -3.48 8.31 -28.96
C ARG A 27 -3.63 7.19 -29.96
N GLY A 28 -4.64 7.29 -30.83
CA GLY A 28 -4.85 6.35 -31.91
C GLY A 28 -4.32 6.88 -33.24
N ARG A 29 -3.82 5.97 -34.06
CA ARG A 29 -3.37 6.23 -35.42
C ARG A 29 -3.83 5.09 -36.32
N THR A 30 -4.07 5.39 -37.61
CA THR A 30 -4.39 4.38 -38.59
C THR A 30 -3.40 4.42 -39.75
N TYR A 31 -2.95 3.23 -40.15
CA TYR A 31 -2.20 3.02 -41.38
C TYR A 31 -2.92 1.97 -42.20
N GLY A 32 -3.52 2.37 -43.33
CA GLY A 32 -4.45 1.48 -44.03
C GLY A 32 -5.65 1.13 -43.17
N SER A 33 -5.90 -0.15 -42.97
CA SER A 33 -6.96 -0.66 -42.08
C SER A 33 -6.47 -0.97 -40.66
N ASN A 34 -5.16 -0.81 -40.39
CA ASN A 34 -4.58 -1.15 -39.10
C ASN A 34 -4.64 0.01 -38.13
N ILE A 35 -5.06 -0.28 -36.90
CA ILE A 35 -5.11 0.68 -35.78
C ILE A 35 -3.88 0.48 -34.91
N TYR A 36 -3.18 1.58 -34.62
CA TYR A 36 -2.06 1.65 -33.68
C TYR A 36 -2.47 2.53 -32.51
N LEU A 37 -2.23 2.07 -31.31
CA LEU A 37 -2.64 2.79 -30.09
C LEU A 37 -1.46 2.97 -29.15
N ASP A 38 -1.25 4.21 -28.71
CA ASP A 38 -0.37 4.53 -27.60
C ASP A 38 -1.22 4.80 -26.37
N VAL A 39 -0.91 4.16 -25.25
CA VAL A 39 -1.67 4.28 -23.99
C VAL A 39 -0.73 4.49 -22.82
N VAL A 40 -1.07 5.43 -21.96
CA VAL A 40 -0.40 5.63 -20.68
C VAL A 40 -1.38 5.28 -19.57
N LEU A 41 -1.03 4.28 -18.75
CA LEU A 41 -1.82 3.78 -17.63
C LEU A 41 -1.21 4.20 -16.31
N GLU A 42 -2.03 4.64 -15.37
CA GLU A 42 -1.62 4.82 -13.98
C GLU A 42 -2.00 3.60 -13.16
N MET A 43 -1.04 3.07 -12.42
CA MET A 43 -1.20 1.91 -11.55
C MET A 43 -0.68 2.19 -10.15
N ASN A 44 -1.12 1.38 -9.19
CA ASN A 44 -0.64 1.47 -7.81
C ASN A 44 0.90 1.34 -7.76
N PRO A 45 1.61 2.30 -7.14
CA PRO A 45 3.07 2.28 -7.03
C PRO A 45 3.64 1.09 -6.27
N ASP A 46 2.82 0.37 -5.49
CA ASP A 46 3.24 -0.84 -4.77
C ASP A 46 3.25 -2.11 -5.63
N LEU A 47 2.77 -2.05 -6.86
CA LEU A 47 2.88 -3.19 -7.77
C LEU A 47 4.34 -3.45 -8.12
N SER A 48 4.72 -4.72 -8.16
CA SER A 48 6.04 -5.10 -8.67
C SER A 48 6.11 -4.85 -10.18
N VAL A 49 7.32 -4.77 -10.72
CA VAL A 49 7.53 -4.68 -12.17
C VAL A 49 6.89 -5.88 -12.88
N TYR A 50 7.00 -7.06 -12.29
CA TYR A 50 6.37 -8.27 -12.81
C TYR A 50 4.85 -8.16 -12.87
N GLU A 51 4.21 -7.69 -11.80
CA GLU A 51 2.75 -7.51 -11.76
C GLU A 51 2.28 -6.46 -12.75
N SER A 52 2.95 -5.32 -12.83
CA SER A 52 2.58 -4.25 -13.77
C SER A 52 2.76 -4.71 -15.23
N HIS A 53 3.81 -5.48 -15.52
CA HIS A 53 4.02 -6.03 -16.85
C HIS A 53 2.91 -7.02 -17.24
N ALA A 54 2.50 -7.90 -16.33
CA ALA A 54 1.39 -8.84 -16.56
C ALA A 54 0.08 -8.09 -16.89
N ILE A 55 -0.18 -6.96 -16.23
CA ILE A 55 -1.36 -6.12 -16.50
C ILE A 55 -1.26 -5.48 -17.89
N THR A 56 -0.09 -5.02 -18.31
CA THR A 56 0.09 -4.46 -19.66
C THR A 56 -0.18 -5.51 -20.74
N GLU A 57 0.23 -6.75 -20.54
CA GLU A 57 -0.08 -7.85 -21.44
C GLU A 57 -1.58 -8.11 -21.52
N GLU A 58 -2.29 -8.08 -20.39
CA GLU A 58 -3.75 -8.21 -20.37
C GLU A 58 -4.45 -7.10 -21.17
N VAL A 59 -3.95 -5.86 -21.05
CA VAL A 59 -4.48 -4.72 -21.81
C VAL A 59 -4.26 -4.93 -23.31
N GLU A 60 -3.06 -5.33 -23.70
CA GLU A 60 -2.74 -5.61 -25.10
C GLU A 60 -3.65 -6.70 -25.69
N ASP A 61 -3.80 -7.83 -24.97
CA ASP A 61 -4.63 -8.93 -25.39
C ASP A 61 -6.10 -8.52 -25.50
N LEU A 62 -6.62 -7.78 -24.52
CA LEU A 62 -7.98 -7.28 -24.50
C LEU A 62 -8.29 -6.43 -25.74
N LEU A 63 -7.43 -5.46 -26.04
CA LEU A 63 -7.66 -4.53 -27.13
C LEU A 63 -7.46 -5.17 -28.51
N LYS A 64 -6.55 -6.13 -28.62
CA LYS A 64 -6.35 -6.90 -29.86
C LYS A 64 -7.52 -7.84 -30.11
N GLU A 65 -7.95 -8.57 -29.10
CA GLU A 65 -9.00 -9.59 -29.23
C GLU A 65 -10.40 -8.99 -29.38
N GLU A 66 -10.74 -7.98 -28.57
CA GLU A 66 -12.09 -7.41 -28.58
C GLU A 66 -12.29 -6.31 -29.60
N PHE A 67 -11.26 -5.52 -29.90
CA PHE A 67 -11.37 -4.34 -30.77
C PHE A 67 -10.55 -4.42 -32.05
N GLY A 68 -9.78 -5.48 -32.22
CA GLY A 68 -8.96 -5.66 -33.43
C GLY A 68 -7.85 -4.61 -33.59
N VAL A 69 -7.38 -4.03 -32.50
CA VAL A 69 -6.22 -3.13 -32.51
C VAL A 69 -5.00 -3.91 -33.00
N PHE A 70 -4.29 -3.37 -33.96
CA PHE A 70 -3.17 -4.07 -34.59
C PHE A 70 -1.94 -4.11 -33.71
N ASP A 71 -1.56 -2.96 -33.15
CA ASP A 71 -0.42 -2.84 -32.26
C ASP A 71 -0.66 -1.77 -31.19
N ILE A 72 -0.14 -2.03 -30.00
CA ILE A 72 -0.36 -1.19 -28.82
C ILE A 72 0.96 -1.00 -28.10
N ASP A 73 1.28 0.27 -27.82
CA ASP A 73 2.38 0.65 -26.96
C ASP A 73 1.83 1.13 -25.62
N VAL A 74 2.11 0.36 -24.55
CA VAL A 74 1.59 0.63 -23.21
C VAL A 74 2.70 1.11 -22.30
N HIS A 75 2.56 2.34 -21.82
CA HIS A 75 3.42 2.91 -20.78
C HIS A 75 2.71 2.88 -19.44
N VAL A 76 3.44 2.57 -18.38
CA VAL A 76 2.92 2.55 -17.01
C VAL A 76 3.57 3.65 -16.20
N GLU A 77 2.74 4.42 -15.52
CA GLU A 77 3.17 5.42 -14.54
C GLU A 77 2.56 5.09 -13.16
N PRO A 78 3.24 5.41 -12.07
CA PRO A 78 2.65 5.26 -10.75
C PRO A 78 1.51 6.26 -10.57
N SER A 79 0.40 5.81 -9.96
CA SER A 79 -0.67 6.72 -9.56
C SER A 79 -0.19 7.66 -8.44
N SER A 80 -0.80 8.84 -8.35
CA SER A 80 -0.49 9.78 -7.28
C SER A 80 -0.84 9.17 -5.91
N ILE A 81 -0.01 9.45 -4.91
CA ILE A 81 -0.25 9.02 -3.54
C ILE A 81 -1.27 9.97 -2.92
N PRO A 82 -2.41 9.47 -2.38
CA PRO A 82 -3.36 10.31 -1.66
C PRO A 82 -2.69 11.07 -0.50
N GLU A 83 -3.18 12.25 -0.19
CA GLU A 83 -2.58 13.11 0.84
C GLU A 83 -2.48 12.42 2.21
N ASP A 84 -3.52 11.68 2.60
CA ASP A 84 -3.54 10.93 3.86
C ASP A 84 -2.56 9.74 3.89
N GLU A 85 -2.02 9.35 2.74
CA GLU A 85 -1.01 8.30 2.59
C GLU A 85 0.41 8.85 2.41
N LEU A 86 0.58 10.17 2.38
CA LEU A 86 1.91 10.78 2.40
C LEU A 86 2.62 10.39 3.71
N ILE A 87 3.92 10.12 3.60
CA ILE A 87 4.69 9.56 4.71
C ILE A 87 4.59 10.38 6.00
N GLU A 88 4.54 11.71 5.90
CA GLU A 88 4.41 12.62 7.04
C GLU A 88 3.07 12.43 7.76
N ASN A 89 2.00 12.25 7.01
CA ASN A 89 0.65 12.05 7.56
C ASN A 89 0.48 10.65 8.14
N VAL A 90 1.07 9.64 7.51
CA VAL A 90 1.09 8.27 8.02
C VAL A 90 1.88 8.19 9.33
N GLU A 91 3.03 8.85 9.40
CA GLU A 91 3.84 8.90 10.62
C GLU A 91 3.06 9.47 11.80
N LYS A 92 2.37 10.59 11.63
CA LYS A 92 1.50 11.18 12.65
C LYS A 92 0.37 10.25 13.07
N LYS A 93 -0.25 9.60 12.09
CA LYS A 93 -1.34 8.65 12.33
C LYS A 93 -0.87 7.45 13.14
N LEU A 94 0.24 6.82 12.75
CA LEU A 94 0.76 5.64 13.42
C LEU A 94 1.32 5.97 14.81
N LEU A 95 1.91 7.14 15.00
CA LEU A 95 2.29 7.63 16.34
C LEU A 95 1.07 7.72 17.25
N THR A 96 -0.03 8.28 16.76
CA THR A 96 -1.28 8.36 17.50
C THR A 96 -1.82 6.96 17.82
N TYR A 97 -1.78 6.04 16.88
CA TYR A 97 -2.26 4.66 17.08
C TYR A 97 -1.40 3.90 18.10
N GLU A 98 -0.08 4.06 18.05
CA GLU A 98 0.80 3.48 19.07
C GLU A 98 0.45 3.97 20.47
N LYS A 99 0.20 5.27 20.62
CA LYS A 99 -0.23 5.85 21.90
C LYS A 99 -1.56 5.29 22.37
N ARG A 100 -2.53 5.13 21.45
CA ARG A 100 -3.85 4.55 21.77
C ARG A 100 -3.73 3.12 22.26
N LEU A 101 -2.83 2.32 21.69
CA LEU A 101 -2.59 0.96 22.13
C LEU A 101 -2.08 0.90 23.58
N TYR A 102 -1.17 1.80 23.97
CA TYR A 102 -0.72 1.89 25.36
C TYR A 102 -1.82 2.36 26.32
N ALA A 103 -2.74 3.18 25.84
CA ALA A 103 -3.93 3.61 26.60
C ALA A 103 -5.08 2.58 26.56
N LYS A 104 -4.86 1.42 25.98
CA LYS A 104 -5.87 0.36 25.76
C LYS A 104 -7.11 0.80 24.98
N GLN A 105 -6.89 1.69 24.02
CA GLN A 105 -7.95 2.15 23.12
C GLN A 105 -7.88 1.45 21.78
N GLU A 106 -9.02 1.06 21.27
CA GLU A 106 -9.18 0.49 19.92
C GLU A 106 -8.34 -0.78 19.64
N PHE A 107 -8.07 -1.60 20.65
CA PHE A 107 -7.30 -2.85 20.49
C PHE A 107 -7.83 -3.76 19.37
N HIS A 108 -9.15 -3.93 19.34
CA HIS A 108 -9.75 -4.86 18.39
C HIS A 108 -9.60 -4.42 16.93
N THR A 109 -9.51 -3.12 16.70
CA THR A 109 -9.39 -2.54 15.37
C THR A 109 -7.93 -2.29 14.96
N LEU A 110 -7.09 -1.88 15.90
CA LEU A 110 -5.70 -1.52 15.61
C LEU A 110 -4.74 -2.71 15.56
N LEU A 111 -5.05 -3.79 16.26
CA LEU A 111 -4.25 -5.02 16.19
C LEU A 111 -4.84 -6.00 15.18
N ALA A 112 -4.00 -6.52 14.30
CA ALA A 112 -4.40 -7.58 13.36
C ALA A 112 -4.73 -8.87 14.11
N ASP A 113 -5.57 -9.71 13.54
CA ASP A 113 -5.94 -10.99 14.16
C ASP A 113 -4.73 -11.92 14.35
N ASN A 114 -3.75 -11.82 13.46
CA ASN A 114 -2.50 -12.58 13.53
C ASN A 114 -1.37 -11.83 14.25
N TYR A 115 -1.70 -10.82 15.05
CA TYR A 115 -0.72 -10.03 15.79
C TYR A 115 0.14 -10.90 16.71
N THR A 116 1.45 -10.62 16.69
CA THR A 116 2.43 -11.27 17.57
C THR A 116 3.29 -10.20 18.24
N LEU A 117 3.48 -10.33 19.56
CA LEU A 117 4.44 -9.56 20.30
C LEU A 117 5.51 -10.49 20.87
N ILE A 118 6.78 -10.16 20.70
CA ILE A 118 7.89 -10.81 21.38
C ILE A 118 8.36 -9.88 22.48
N ASP A 119 8.28 -10.33 23.73
CA ASP A 119 8.69 -9.51 24.87
C ASP A 119 10.22 -9.53 25.06
N ASP A 120 10.70 -8.75 26.02
CA ASP A 120 12.13 -8.60 26.33
C ASP A 120 12.80 -9.88 26.86
N THR A 121 12.01 -10.90 27.23
CA THR A 121 12.50 -12.21 27.66
C THR A 121 12.44 -13.26 26.54
N GLY A 122 11.94 -12.91 25.38
CA GLY A 122 11.82 -13.80 24.23
C GLY A 122 10.53 -14.61 24.18
N HIS A 123 9.53 -14.29 25.01
CA HIS A 123 8.22 -14.97 24.97
C HIS A 123 7.31 -14.31 23.94
N GLU A 124 6.58 -15.13 23.21
CA GLU A 124 5.57 -14.69 22.27
C GLU A 124 4.21 -14.51 22.94
N HIS A 125 3.51 -13.42 22.58
CA HIS A 125 2.17 -13.10 23.02
C HIS A 125 1.29 -12.83 21.82
N ASN A 126 0.05 -13.29 21.85
CA ASN A 126 -0.93 -13.00 20.81
C ASN A 126 -1.83 -11.81 21.17
N LYS A 127 -2.74 -11.44 20.28
CA LYS A 127 -3.66 -10.33 20.47
C LYS A 127 -4.50 -10.46 21.75
N ALA A 128 -5.02 -11.65 22.03
CA ALA A 128 -5.87 -11.90 23.20
C ALA A 128 -5.13 -11.68 24.53
N GLU A 129 -3.86 -12.09 24.61
CA GLU A 129 -3.03 -11.94 25.81
C GLU A 129 -2.72 -10.47 26.11
N LEU A 130 -2.60 -9.64 25.10
CA LEU A 130 -2.27 -8.21 25.27
C LEU A 130 -3.42 -7.39 25.83
N ILE A 131 -4.64 -7.82 25.67
CA ILE A 131 -5.81 -7.14 26.24
C ILE A 131 -5.70 -7.06 27.76
N GLU A 132 -5.02 -8.03 28.38
CA GLU A 132 -4.81 -8.10 29.82
C GLU A 132 -3.56 -7.35 30.30
N ALA A 133 -2.70 -6.88 29.40
CA ALA A 133 -1.48 -6.17 29.76
C ALA A 133 -1.77 -4.81 30.40
N LEU A 134 -0.82 -4.32 31.22
CA LEU A 134 -0.96 -3.03 31.89
C LEU A 134 -1.07 -1.87 30.91
N ALA A 135 -2.01 -0.98 31.15
CA ALA A 135 -2.17 0.26 30.39
C ALA A 135 -1.37 1.40 30.99
N SER A 136 -0.85 2.27 30.16
CA SER A 136 -0.29 3.55 30.55
C SER A 136 -0.89 4.65 29.69
N ASP A 137 -1.56 5.60 30.29
CA ASP A 137 -2.21 6.70 29.58
C ASP A 137 -1.22 7.78 29.10
N GLN A 138 -0.01 7.79 29.66
CA GLN A 138 1.00 8.82 29.36
C GLN A 138 2.31 8.19 28.93
N VAL A 139 2.36 7.81 27.67
CA VAL A 139 3.57 7.27 27.06
C VAL A 139 4.27 8.36 26.26
N GLN A 140 5.55 8.58 26.55
CA GLN A 140 6.41 9.45 25.76
C GLN A 140 7.47 8.61 25.06
N PHE A 141 7.35 8.54 23.75
CA PHE A 141 8.33 7.85 22.93
C PHE A 141 9.55 8.73 22.70
N GLN A 142 10.73 8.14 22.83
CA GLN A 142 12.00 8.77 22.47
C GLN A 142 12.50 8.19 21.16
N ASN A 143 13.08 9.03 20.32
CA ASN A 143 13.68 8.63 19.04
C ASN A 143 12.70 7.87 18.14
N PHE A 144 11.47 8.38 18.04
CA PHE A 144 10.46 7.78 17.18
C PHE A 144 10.84 7.94 15.70
N GLU A 145 10.97 6.80 15.02
CA GLU A 145 11.35 6.72 13.62
C GLU A 145 10.37 5.84 12.85
N LEU A 146 10.05 6.26 11.64
CA LEU A 146 9.26 5.48 10.70
C LEU A 146 10.09 5.22 9.45
N GLU A 147 10.19 3.95 9.06
CA GLU A 147 10.76 3.52 7.80
C GLU A 147 9.66 2.97 6.90
N SER A 148 9.55 3.51 5.70
CA SER A 148 8.60 3.01 4.71
C SER A 148 9.19 1.81 4.00
N ILE A 149 8.64 0.62 4.24
CA ILE A 149 9.01 -0.60 3.52
C ILE A 149 8.30 -0.63 2.17
N SER A 150 7.02 -0.30 2.16
CA SER A 150 6.21 -0.07 0.98
C SER A 150 5.12 0.94 1.33
N GLN A 151 4.25 1.27 0.38
CA GLN A 151 3.12 2.15 0.65
C GLN A 151 2.18 1.56 1.72
N LYS A 152 2.04 0.24 1.77
CA LYS A 152 1.14 -0.48 2.68
C LYS A 152 1.81 -1.03 3.93
N THR A 153 3.12 -0.92 4.05
CA THR A 153 3.88 -1.52 5.16
C THR A 153 4.88 -0.53 5.71
N LYS A 154 4.80 -0.27 7.01
CA LYS A 154 5.68 0.67 7.72
C LYS A 154 6.32 -0.02 8.92
N LEU A 155 7.60 0.22 9.09
CA LEU A 155 8.36 -0.18 10.27
C LEU A 155 8.51 1.02 11.19
N ILE A 156 8.15 0.86 12.46
CA ILE A 156 8.29 1.89 13.48
C ILE A 156 9.25 1.42 14.53
N ARG A 157 10.14 2.30 14.94
CA ARG A 157 11.05 2.07 16.06
C ARG A 157 11.07 3.27 16.99
N TYR A 158 11.07 3.00 18.29
CA TYR A 158 11.16 4.01 19.32
C TYR A 158 11.81 3.42 20.58
N GLU A 159 12.18 4.28 21.48
CA GLU A 159 12.66 3.91 22.81
C GLU A 159 11.61 4.26 23.85
N LEU A 160 11.46 3.39 24.83
CA LEU A 160 10.55 3.57 25.96
C LEU A 160 11.11 2.83 27.18
N ASP A 161 11.29 3.57 28.28
CA ASP A 161 11.75 3.02 29.57
C ASP A 161 13.04 2.16 29.46
N GLY A 162 14.02 2.61 28.69
CA GLY A 162 15.28 1.92 28.49
C GLY A 162 15.21 0.70 27.57
N GLN A 163 14.10 0.53 26.85
CA GLN A 163 13.90 -0.55 25.90
C GLN A 163 13.72 -0.01 24.50
N ILE A 164 14.14 -0.80 23.51
CA ILE A 164 13.92 -0.52 22.10
C ILE A 164 12.71 -1.31 21.65
N HIS A 165 11.74 -0.62 21.06
CA HIS A 165 10.53 -1.19 20.50
C HIS A 165 10.55 -1.10 18.99
N THR A 166 10.19 -2.22 18.34
CA THR A 166 10.05 -2.30 16.90
C THR A 166 8.66 -2.81 16.57
N SER A 167 7.94 -2.08 15.73
CA SER A 167 6.57 -2.40 15.34
C SER A 167 6.44 -2.45 13.84
N LEU A 168 5.66 -3.39 13.34
CA LEU A 168 5.32 -3.48 11.93
C LEU A 168 3.82 -3.23 11.76
N TRP A 169 3.50 -2.24 10.94
CA TRP A 169 2.16 -1.84 10.59
C TRP A 169 1.87 -2.14 9.13
N ARG A 170 0.69 -2.64 8.87
CA ARG A 170 0.23 -2.97 7.53
C ARG A 170 -1.16 -2.42 7.27
N ARG A 171 -1.35 -1.85 6.08
CA ARG A 171 -2.66 -1.37 5.64
C ARG A 171 -3.29 -2.34 4.66
N HIS A 172 -4.47 -2.85 5.00
CA HIS A 172 -5.41 -3.46 4.06
C HIS A 172 -6.51 -2.43 3.74
N GLU A 173 -7.61 -2.42 4.44
CA GLU A 173 -8.59 -1.32 4.41
C GLU A 173 -8.19 -0.22 5.38
N THR A 174 -7.70 -0.61 6.55
CA THR A 174 -7.19 0.27 7.60
C THR A 174 -5.82 -0.18 8.05
N TRP A 175 -5.10 0.72 8.73
CA TRP A 175 -3.80 0.38 9.34
C TRP A 175 -4.01 -0.53 10.54
N GLN A 176 -3.28 -1.65 10.55
CA GLN A 176 -3.23 -2.57 11.68
C GLN A 176 -1.79 -2.94 12.01
N LYS A 177 -1.51 -3.04 13.29
CA LYS A 177 -0.23 -3.53 13.79
C LYS A 177 -0.21 -5.05 13.70
N ILE A 178 0.80 -5.60 13.05
CA ILE A 178 0.93 -7.05 12.85
C ILE A 178 2.02 -7.68 13.70
N PHE A 179 2.99 -6.89 14.15
CA PHE A 179 4.14 -7.38 14.90
C PHE A 179 4.70 -6.31 15.81
N HIS A 180 5.20 -6.72 16.99
CA HIS A 180 5.91 -5.87 17.93
C HIS A 180 7.01 -6.66 18.64
N GLN A 181 8.20 -6.10 18.72
CA GLN A 181 9.30 -6.72 19.47
C GLN A 181 9.92 -5.71 20.43
N ILE A 182 10.22 -6.19 21.64
CA ILE A 182 10.83 -5.41 22.70
C ILE A 182 12.22 -5.97 22.98
N THR A 183 13.22 -5.09 23.00
CA THR A 183 14.59 -5.48 23.29
C THR A 183 15.15 -4.54 24.36
N ASN A 184 15.83 -5.10 25.35
CA ASN A 184 16.52 -4.29 26.36
C ASN A 184 17.73 -3.59 25.73
N LYS A 185 17.81 -2.29 25.98
CA LYS A 185 18.93 -1.49 25.49
C LYS A 185 20.19 -1.85 26.28
N THR A 186 21.29 -2.10 25.57
CA THR A 186 22.60 -2.32 26.18
C THR A 186 23.27 -0.99 26.52
N ASP A 187 24.03 -0.97 27.58
CA ASP A 187 24.82 0.19 27.99
C ASP A 187 26.06 0.42 27.10
#